data_e97a1c14020bc77b3bfeb237b04637e6
#
_entry.id   e97a1c14020bc77b3bfeb237b04637e6
#
_cell.length_a   1.000
_cell.length_b   1.000
_cell.length_c   1.000
_cell.angle_alpha   90.00
_cell.angle_beta   90.00
_cell.angle_gamma   90.00
#
_symmetry.space_group_name_H-M   'P 1'
#
loop_
_entity.id
_entity.type
_entity.pdbx_description
1 polymer ?
#
loop_
_entity_poly.entity_id
_entity_poly.type
_entity_poly.pdbx_seq_one_letter_code
_entity_poly.pdbx_strand_id
1 'polypeptide(L)'
;AVKCKADGIHVGQDDMAADQVRRRVGNDMMIGVSVHSVEEALEAVKNGADCLGVGAVFSTSTKTDADVLSHDVVRDICQAVDIPVVAIGGINKSNIMQLSGTGVDGVALVSAIFGAEDIEGECRQLRKLSEEMVKA
;
A
#
# COMPACT_ATOMS: atom_id res chain seq x y z
N ALA A 1 4.56 17.15 -6.77
CA ALA A 1 3.22 17.09 -6.16
C ALA A 1 2.70 18.50 -5.84
N VAL A 2 3.43 19.29 -5.07
CA VAL A 2 3.00 20.66 -4.68
C VAL A 2 2.72 21.56 -5.89
N LYS A 3 3.64 21.58 -6.88
CA LYS A 3 3.49 22.42 -8.08
C LYS A 3 2.29 22.05 -8.95
N CYS A 4 1.94 20.78 -9.03
CA CYS A 4 0.77 20.33 -9.81
C CYS A 4 -0.53 20.29 -8.98
N LYS A 5 -0.49 20.73 -7.72
CA LYS A 5 -1.63 20.70 -6.79
C LYS A 5 -2.26 19.31 -6.68
N ALA A 6 -1.42 18.29 -6.50
CA ALA A 6 -1.88 16.93 -6.27
C ALA A 6 -2.70 16.85 -4.96
N ASP A 7 -3.65 15.94 -4.90
CA ASP A 7 -4.46 15.67 -3.69
C ASP A 7 -3.68 14.93 -2.61
N GLY A 8 -2.62 14.22 -3.01
CA GLY A 8 -1.76 13.47 -2.09
C GLY A 8 -0.36 13.24 -2.64
N ILE A 9 0.50 12.76 -1.76
CA ILE A 9 1.88 12.39 -2.06
C ILE A 9 2.22 11.09 -1.32
N HIS A 10 2.96 10.20 -1.98
CA HIS A 10 3.44 8.97 -1.36
C HIS A 10 4.96 8.96 -1.31
N VAL A 11 5.54 8.58 -0.17
CA VAL A 11 6.98 8.51 0.05
C VAL A 11 7.39 7.14 0.58
N GLY A 12 8.59 6.70 0.16
CA GLY A 12 9.27 5.53 0.69
C GLY A 12 10.27 5.89 1.79
N GLN A 13 10.96 4.86 2.33
CA GLN A 13 11.91 5.03 3.43
C GLN A 13 13.17 5.82 3.03
N ASP A 14 13.55 5.77 1.74
CA ASP A 14 14.72 6.47 1.18
C ASP A 14 14.38 7.88 0.66
N ASP A 15 13.09 8.26 0.71
CA ASP A 15 12.61 9.57 0.30
C ASP A 15 12.69 10.59 1.45
N MET A 16 12.16 11.79 1.22
CA MET A 16 12.01 12.78 2.28
C MET A 16 11.10 12.25 3.40
N ALA A 17 11.56 12.36 4.64
CA ALA A 17 10.81 11.88 5.81
C ALA A 17 9.41 12.49 5.90
N ALA A 18 8.42 11.70 6.31
CA ALA A 18 7.01 12.07 6.33
C ALA A 18 6.72 13.36 7.13
N ASP A 19 7.41 13.56 8.25
CA ASP A 19 7.28 14.79 9.06
C ASP A 19 7.76 16.04 8.33
N GLN A 20 8.80 15.92 7.50
CA GLN A 20 9.30 17.01 6.66
C GLN A 20 8.34 17.28 5.51
N VAL A 21 7.76 16.23 4.90
CA VAL A 21 6.72 16.37 3.89
C VAL A 21 5.53 17.09 4.49
N ARG A 22 5.03 16.66 5.64
CA ARG A 22 3.89 17.26 6.34
C ARG A 22 4.11 18.75 6.63
N ARG A 23 5.30 19.14 7.07
CA ARG A 23 5.65 20.55 7.27
C ARG A 23 5.60 21.39 5.98
N ARG A 24 5.87 20.78 4.82
CA ARG A 24 5.85 21.48 3.52
C ARG A 24 4.46 21.58 2.93
N VAL A 25 3.63 20.54 3.09
CA VAL A 25 2.32 20.45 2.41
C VAL A 25 1.14 20.82 3.30
N GLY A 26 1.36 20.99 4.61
CA GLY A 26 0.28 21.29 5.56
C GLY A 26 -0.69 20.11 5.72
N ASN A 27 -1.95 20.39 6.08
CA ASN A 27 -2.98 19.38 6.34
C ASN A 27 -3.90 19.10 5.13
N ASP A 28 -3.74 19.84 4.04
CA ASP A 28 -4.64 19.76 2.88
C ASP A 28 -4.27 18.67 1.87
N MET A 29 -3.06 18.10 2.01
CA MET A 29 -2.57 17.04 1.13
C MET A 29 -2.42 15.73 1.90
N MET A 30 -2.96 14.64 1.37
CA MET A 30 -2.79 13.30 1.92
C MET A 30 -1.35 12.83 1.78
N ILE A 31 -0.81 12.18 2.82
CA ILE A 31 0.53 11.57 2.81
C ILE A 31 0.40 10.07 3.01
N GLY A 32 0.81 9.30 1.99
CA GLY A 32 1.04 7.88 2.09
C GLY A 32 2.51 7.57 2.36
N VAL A 33 2.77 6.54 3.15
CA VAL A 33 4.14 6.09 3.49
C VAL A 33 4.28 4.59 3.26
N SER A 34 5.33 4.19 2.53
CA SER A 34 5.70 2.78 2.39
C SER A 34 6.37 2.27 3.66
N VAL A 35 5.89 1.16 4.21
CA VAL A 35 6.43 0.57 5.43
C VAL A 35 6.62 -0.95 5.28
N HIS A 36 7.59 -1.51 6.03
CA HIS A 36 8.00 -2.91 5.97
C HIS A 36 8.01 -3.58 7.35
N SER A 37 7.75 -2.83 8.42
CA SER A 37 7.69 -3.33 9.79
C SER A 37 6.68 -2.54 10.62
N VAL A 38 6.32 -3.09 11.78
CA VAL A 38 5.46 -2.41 12.76
C VAL A 38 6.10 -1.12 13.27
N GLU A 39 7.41 -1.12 13.48
CA GLU A 39 8.17 0.05 13.94
C GLU A 39 8.08 1.19 12.92
N GLU A 40 8.31 0.90 11.63
CA GLU A 40 8.18 1.88 10.55
C GLU A 40 6.74 2.40 10.44
N ALA A 41 5.74 1.54 10.63
CA ALA A 41 4.33 1.91 10.59
C ALA A 41 3.97 2.89 11.72
N LEU A 42 4.37 2.60 12.95
CA LEU A 42 4.15 3.48 14.10
C LEU A 42 4.88 4.82 13.96
N GLU A 43 6.09 4.80 13.42
CA GLU A 43 6.84 6.03 13.14
C GLU A 43 6.17 6.86 12.05
N ALA A 44 5.70 6.24 10.97
CA ALA A 44 4.97 6.92 9.90
C ALA A 44 3.70 7.60 10.42
N VAL A 45 2.91 6.93 11.25
CA VAL A 45 1.71 7.51 11.90
C VAL A 45 2.09 8.71 12.77
N LYS A 46 3.11 8.56 13.63
CA LYS A 46 3.62 9.64 14.48
C LYS A 46 4.08 10.86 13.65
N ASN A 47 4.62 10.63 12.47
CA ASN A 47 5.13 11.64 11.55
C ASN A 47 4.05 12.21 10.61
N GLY A 48 2.78 11.85 10.79
CA GLY A 48 1.64 12.44 10.10
C GLY A 48 1.25 11.76 8.80
N ALA A 49 1.52 10.46 8.63
CA ALA A 49 0.97 9.67 7.53
C ALA A 49 -0.56 9.57 7.65
N ASP A 50 -1.26 9.66 6.53
CA ASP A 50 -2.71 9.48 6.42
C ASP A 50 -3.07 8.05 5.98
N CYS A 51 -2.14 7.35 5.32
CA CYS A 51 -2.28 5.94 4.95
C CYS A 51 -0.91 5.28 4.80
N LEU A 52 -0.88 3.95 4.87
CA LEU A 52 0.32 3.16 4.69
C LEU A 52 0.25 2.28 3.44
N GLY A 53 1.37 2.11 2.76
CA GLY A 53 1.58 1.09 1.75
C GLY A 53 2.48 -0.02 2.31
N VAL A 54 2.00 -1.27 2.31
CA VAL A 54 2.77 -2.42 2.80
C VAL A 54 3.13 -3.35 1.65
N GLY A 55 4.39 -3.69 1.53
CA GLY A 55 4.85 -4.59 0.46
C GLY A 55 6.38 -4.67 0.32
N ALA A 56 6.85 -5.46 -0.64
CA ALA A 56 6.06 -6.30 -1.55
C ALA A 56 5.42 -7.47 -0.80
N VAL A 57 4.13 -7.75 -1.06
CA VAL A 57 3.41 -8.88 -0.41
C VAL A 57 3.49 -10.18 -1.21
N PHE A 58 3.90 -10.12 -2.48
CA PHE A 58 4.25 -11.26 -3.34
C PHE A 58 5.49 -10.93 -4.16
N SER A 59 6.20 -11.96 -4.61
CA SER A 59 7.39 -11.80 -5.46
C SER A 59 7.05 -11.07 -6.75
N THR A 60 7.98 -10.25 -7.21
CA THR A 60 7.87 -9.50 -8.47
C THR A 60 9.16 -9.66 -9.27
N SER A 61 9.14 -9.24 -10.54
CA SER A 61 10.36 -9.21 -11.37
C SER A 61 11.47 -8.30 -10.81
N THR A 62 11.12 -7.39 -9.92
CA THR A 62 12.04 -6.41 -9.29
C THR A 62 12.33 -6.69 -7.82
N LYS A 63 11.60 -7.61 -7.19
CA LYS A 63 11.76 -8.02 -5.79
C LYS A 63 11.83 -9.53 -5.70
N THR A 64 12.87 -10.05 -5.06
CA THR A 64 13.05 -11.49 -4.83
C THR A 64 12.19 -11.97 -3.67
N ASP A 65 12.06 -13.31 -3.50
CA ASP A 65 11.31 -13.90 -2.37
C ASP A 65 11.86 -13.43 -1.00
N ALA A 66 13.15 -13.08 -0.93
CA ALA A 66 13.78 -12.57 0.29
C ALA A 66 13.28 -11.15 0.70
N ASP A 67 12.72 -10.41 -0.24
CA ASP A 67 12.21 -9.04 -0.03
C ASP A 67 10.68 -9.01 0.17
N VAL A 68 10.02 -10.17 0.21
CA VAL A 68 8.57 -10.29 0.36
C VAL A 68 8.19 -10.27 1.83
N LEU A 69 7.24 -9.40 2.20
CA LEU A 69 6.68 -9.40 3.55
C LEU A 69 5.75 -10.60 3.76
N SER A 70 5.92 -11.30 4.87
CA SER A 70 4.97 -12.35 5.24
C SER A 70 3.60 -11.76 5.58
N HIS A 71 2.55 -12.53 5.37
CA HIS A 71 1.18 -12.11 5.71
C HIS A 71 0.99 -11.88 7.22
N ASP A 72 1.80 -12.52 8.06
CA ASP A 72 1.78 -12.29 9.51
C ASP A 72 2.32 -10.89 9.84
N VAL A 73 3.42 -10.46 9.23
CA VAL A 73 3.94 -9.08 9.38
C VAL A 73 2.92 -8.05 8.87
N VAL A 74 2.26 -8.32 7.74
CA VAL A 74 1.19 -7.43 7.23
C VAL A 74 0.05 -7.31 8.25
N ARG A 75 -0.36 -8.43 8.83
CA ARG A 75 -1.41 -8.45 9.88
C ARG A 75 -0.99 -7.67 11.11
N ASP A 76 0.23 -7.87 11.58
CA ASP A 76 0.77 -7.16 12.74
C ASP A 76 0.80 -5.64 12.51
N ILE A 77 1.19 -5.19 11.31
CA ILE A 77 1.13 -3.78 10.91
C ILE A 77 -0.32 -3.27 10.97
N CYS A 78 -1.28 -3.98 10.35
CA CYS A 78 -2.69 -3.57 10.34
C CYS A 78 -3.28 -3.49 11.75
N GLN A 79 -2.85 -4.36 12.68
CA GLN A 79 -3.29 -4.32 14.08
C GLN A 79 -2.66 -3.20 14.90
N ALA A 80 -1.50 -2.71 14.48
CA ALA A 80 -0.74 -1.69 15.22
C ALA A 80 -1.18 -0.25 14.92
N VAL A 81 -1.95 -0.01 13.86
CA VAL A 81 -2.32 1.33 13.40
C VAL A 81 -3.83 1.45 13.15
N ASP A 82 -4.36 2.68 13.28
CA ASP A 82 -5.77 2.99 13.04
C ASP A 82 -6.00 3.69 11.67
N ILE A 83 -4.93 3.93 10.90
CA ILE A 83 -5.02 4.54 9.57
C ILE A 83 -5.09 3.46 8.48
N PRO A 84 -5.66 3.74 7.29
CA PRO A 84 -5.78 2.78 6.21
C PRO A 84 -4.45 2.17 5.78
N VAL A 85 -4.44 0.86 5.56
CA VAL A 85 -3.29 0.09 5.09
C VAL A 85 -3.59 -0.56 3.74
N VAL A 86 -2.77 -0.29 2.74
CA VAL A 86 -2.93 -0.78 1.36
C VAL A 86 -1.78 -1.73 1.03
N ALA A 87 -2.09 -2.96 0.64
CA ALA A 87 -1.09 -3.92 0.19
C ALA A 87 -0.63 -3.65 -1.25
N ILE A 88 0.67 -3.78 -1.50
CA ILE A 88 1.27 -3.59 -2.82
C ILE A 88 2.35 -4.63 -3.11
N GLY A 89 2.59 -4.90 -4.38
CA GLY A 89 3.67 -5.73 -4.89
C GLY A 89 3.25 -7.16 -5.26
N GLY A 90 3.35 -7.49 -6.55
CA GLY A 90 3.09 -8.81 -7.10
C GLY A 90 1.63 -9.29 -7.05
N ILE A 91 0.71 -8.44 -6.66
CA ILE A 91 -0.71 -8.78 -6.52
C ILE A 91 -1.36 -8.88 -7.91
N ASN A 92 -2.17 -9.92 -8.09
CA ASN A 92 -2.97 -10.18 -9.28
C ASN A 92 -4.22 -11.01 -8.91
N LYS A 93 -5.08 -11.30 -9.88
CA LYS A 93 -6.34 -12.03 -9.62
C LYS A 93 -6.17 -13.46 -9.11
N SER A 94 -5.00 -14.08 -9.28
CA SER A 94 -4.75 -15.45 -8.81
C SER A 94 -4.31 -15.51 -7.34
N ASN A 95 -3.81 -14.41 -6.77
CA ASN A 95 -3.25 -14.38 -5.41
C ASN A 95 -3.91 -13.37 -4.47
N ILE A 96 -4.67 -12.40 -4.96
CA ILE A 96 -5.28 -11.32 -4.15
C ILE A 96 -6.09 -11.86 -2.95
N MET A 97 -6.80 -12.97 -3.12
CA MET A 97 -7.60 -13.57 -2.04
C MET A 97 -6.76 -14.18 -0.90
N GLN A 98 -5.46 -14.38 -1.10
CA GLN A 98 -4.56 -14.83 -0.04
C GLN A 98 -4.33 -13.73 1.02
N LEU A 99 -4.65 -12.47 0.71
CA LEU A 99 -4.59 -11.36 1.65
C LEU A 99 -5.83 -11.26 2.56
N SER A 100 -6.85 -12.10 2.35
CA SER A 100 -8.03 -12.14 3.23
C SER A 100 -7.64 -12.39 4.68
N GLY A 101 -8.25 -11.65 5.61
CA GLY A 101 -7.96 -11.75 7.03
C GLY A 101 -6.63 -11.13 7.49
N THR A 102 -5.88 -10.47 6.63
CA THR A 102 -4.68 -9.71 7.04
C THR A 102 -5.02 -8.35 7.66
N GLY A 103 -6.21 -7.82 7.38
CA GLY A 103 -6.65 -6.52 7.88
C GLY A 103 -6.34 -5.35 6.96
N VAL A 104 -5.80 -5.58 5.75
CA VAL A 104 -5.59 -4.50 4.78
C VAL A 104 -6.92 -3.96 4.25
N ASP A 105 -6.99 -2.65 4.03
CA ASP A 105 -8.19 -1.94 3.55
C ASP A 105 -8.33 -1.98 2.03
N GLY A 106 -7.30 -2.42 1.31
CA GLY A 106 -7.29 -2.51 -0.13
C GLY A 106 -5.94 -2.90 -0.71
N VAL A 107 -5.84 -2.82 -2.04
CA VAL A 107 -4.63 -3.18 -2.78
C VAL A 107 -4.25 -2.09 -3.79
N ALA A 108 -2.95 -1.93 -4.02
CA ALA A 108 -2.37 -1.13 -5.10
C ALA A 108 -1.77 -2.05 -6.16
N LEU A 109 -2.12 -1.81 -7.41
CA LEU A 109 -1.83 -2.68 -8.55
C LEU A 109 -1.19 -1.88 -9.68
N VAL A 110 -0.13 -2.40 -10.28
CA VAL A 110 0.52 -1.79 -11.45
C VAL A 110 0.56 -2.79 -12.61
N SER A 111 1.45 -3.79 -12.54
CA SER A 111 1.69 -4.72 -13.65
C SER A 111 0.47 -5.58 -13.99
N ALA A 112 -0.33 -5.97 -13.02
CA ALA A 112 -1.56 -6.74 -13.24
C ALA A 112 -2.58 -5.95 -14.08
N ILE A 113 -2.60 -4.63 -13.97
CA ILE A 113 -3.51 -3.75 -14.73
C ILE A 113 -2.88 -3.38 -16.07
N PHE A 114 -1.69 -2.75 -16.06
CA PHE A 114 -1.08 -2.21 -17.27
C PHE A 114 -0.48 -3.27 -18.20
N GLY A 115 -0.28 -4.49 -17.72
CA GLY A 115 0.10 -5.65 -18.53
C GLY A 115 -1.08 -6.42 -19.14
N ALA A 116 -2.32 -6.06 -18.82
CA ALA A 116 -3.50 -6.73 -19.34
C ALA A 116 -3.86 -6.25 -20.75
N GLU A 117 -4.35 -7.15 -21.61
CA GLU A 117 -4.87 -6.79 -22.95
C GLU A 117 -6.17 -5.98 -22.83
N ASP A 118 -7.06 -6.36 -21.91
CA ASP A 118 -8.30 -5.64 -21.56
C ASP A 118 -8.14 -5.00 -20.16
N ILE A 119 -7.58 -3.80 -20.12
CA ILE A 119 -7.32 -3.05 -18.89
C ILE A 119 -8.63 -2.77 -18.13
N GLU A 120 -9.70 -2.39 -18.80
CA GLU A 120 -10.99 -2.10 -18.16
C GLU A 120 -11.61 -3.34 -17.52
N GLY A 121 -11.63 -4.45 -18.25
CA GLY A 121 -12.13 -5.74 -17.74
C GLY A 121 -11.31 -6.25 -16.57
N GLU A 122 -9.99 -6.14 -16.64
CA GLU A 122 -9.10 -6.53 -15.54
C GLU A 122 -9.33 -5.66 -14.29
N CYS A 123 -9.46 -4.34 -14.44
CA CYS A 123 -9.78 -3.43 -13.35
C CYS A 123 -11.11 -3.80 -12.67
N ARG A 124 -12.15 -4.11 -13.46
CA ARG A 124 -13.47 -4.52 -12.91
C ARG A 124 -13.37 -5.81 -12.09
N GLN A 125 -12.61 -6.80 -12.58
CA GLN A 125 -12.42 -8.06 -11.88
C GLN A 125 -11.62 -7.88 -10.59
N LEU A 126 -10.49 -7.17 -10.66
CA LEU A 126 -9.63 -6.90 -9.51
C LEU A 126 -10.34 -6.04 -8.45
N ARG A 127 -11.17 -5.07 -8.87
CA ARG A 127 -12.00 -4.30 -7.94
C ARG A 127 -12.95 -5.19 -7.15
N LYS A 128 -13.68 -6.08 -7.83
CA LYS A 128 -14.58 -7.02 -7.18
C LYS A 128 -13.86 -7.94 -6.20
N LEU A 129 -12.73 -8.52 -6.62
CA LEU A 129 -11.92 -9.39 -5.76
C LEU A 129 -11.35 -8.63 -4.54
N SER A 130 -10.93 -7.37 -4.71
CA SER A 130 -10.46 -6.53 -3.60
C SER A 130 -11.58 -6.28 -2.59
N GLU A 131 -12.80 -6.00 -3.05
CA GLU A 131 -13.96 -5.80 -2.17
C GLU A 131 -14.37 -7.08 -1.42
N GLU A 132 -14.21 -8.24 -2.05
CA GLU A 132 -14.43 -9.55 -1.41
C GLU A 132 -13.33 -9.86 -0.39
N MET A 133 -12.07 -9.60 -0.72
CA MET A 133 -10.90 -9.85 0.10
C MET A 133 -10.94 -9.05 1.41
N VAL A 134 -11.29 -7.77 1.34
CA VAL A 134 -11.39 -6.88 2.52
C VAL A 134 -12.51 -7.30 3.48
N LYS A 135 -13.61 -7.90 2.96
CA LYS A 135 -14.74 -8.36 3.77
C LYS A 135 -14.52 -9.74 4.41
N ALA A 136 -13.57 -10.47 3.90
CA ALA A 136 -13.26 -11.81 4.40
C ALA A 136 -12.31 -11.74 5.59
#